data_73a82d70b5cdb8bafc0591b4484b0738
#
_entry.id   73a82d70b5cdb8bafc0591b4484b0738
#
_cell.length_a   1.000
_cell.length_b   1.000
_cell.length_c   1.000
_cell.angle_alpha   90.00
_cell.angle_beta   90.00
_cell.angle_gamma   90.00
#
_symmetry.space_group_name_H-M   'P 1'
#
loop_
_entity.id
_entity.type
_entity.pdbx_description
1 polymer ?
#
loop_
_entity_poly.entity_id
_entity_poly.type
_entity_poly.pdbx_seq_one_letter_code
_entity_poly.pdbx_strand_id
1 'polypeptide(L)'
;MTQCGGGNEDVINNTNEETVNTNQEVSPSIEIDTTDYDYEFVPPSPIQIASILRKANMPYEDGLTNPTENADNYASQYKQSLNFGVYACDLAYCVTNNKSTEAAEYLKTVKKMSAKVGLSAVFDNESLIKRFENNIGNQDSVMSLLFDIQMLTDDYIQDNELRDLSVIYFTGAWVEGMNIGTHTIVGNTDHKISVLLSEQMT
;
A
#
# COMPACT_ATOMS: atom_id res chain seq x y z
N MET A 1 -45.94 -46.74 -44.94
CA MET A 1 -45.47 -47.49 -46.15
C MET A 1 -44.01 -47.08 -46.35
N THR A 2 -43.18 -48.04 -46.04
CA THR A 2 -42.03 -48.54 -46.84
C THR A 2 -40.89 -47.58 -46.97
N GLN A 3 -39.75 -47.74 -46.34
CA GLN A 3 -38.74 -48.77 -46.30
C GLN A 3 -37.51 -48.42 -47.12
N CYS A 4 -36.33 -48.60 -46.48
CA CYS A 4 -35.04 -49.07 -46.98
C CYS A 4 -34.25 -48.10 -47.87
N GLY A 5 -32.98 -48.04 -47.83
CA GLY A 5 -31.92 -48.86 -47.20
C GLY A 5 -30.63 -48.50 -47.87
N GLY A 6 -29.57 -48.79 -47.16
CA GLY A 6 -28.29 -49.35 -47.63
C GLY A 6 -27.39 -48.42 -48.44
N GLY A 7 -26.18 -48.28 -48.20
CA GLY A 7 -25.06 -49.06 -47.79
C GLY A 7 -23.82 -48.61 -48.54
N ASN A 8 -22.66 -48.61 -47.86
CA ASN A 8 -21.28 -48.85 -48.31
C ASN A 8 -20.75 -48.17 -49.60
N GLU A 9 -19.53 -47.84 -49.76
CA GLU A 9 -18.19 -48.24 -49.31
C GLU A 9 -17.12 -47.20 -49.71
N ASP A 10 -16.09 -47.13 -48.94
CA ASP A 10 -14.68 -46.79 -49.16
C ASP A 10 -14.25 -46.20 -50.52
N VAL A 11 -13.39 -45.19 -50.44
CA VAL A 11 -12.07 -45.18 -51.10
C VAL A 11 -11.16 -44.10 -50.44
N ILE A 12 -10.03 -44.58 -50.00
CA ILE A 12 -8.83 -43.88 -49.56
C ILE A 12 -8.30 -42.97 -50.69
N ASN A 13 -7.89 -41.77 -50.37
CA ASN A 13 -6.71 -41.21 -51.03
C ASN A 13 -5.97 -40.19 -50.14
N ASN A 14 -4.75 -40.44 -50.04
CA ASN A 14 -3.67 -39.80 -49.33
C ASN A 14 -3.14 -38.63 -50.16
N THR A 15 -3.09 -37.41 -49.67
CA THR A 15 -2.12 -36.41 -50.10
C THR A 15 -1.75 -35.48 -48.93
N ASN A 16 -0.46 -35.53 -48.62
CA ASN A 16 0.25 -34.64 -47.75
C ASN A 16 0.16 -33.20 -48.27
N GLU A 17 -0.23 -32.27 -47.44
CA GLU A 17 0.20 -30.88 -47.53
C GLU A 17 0.54 -30.36 -46.12
N GLU A 18 1.78 -29.94 -45.99
CA GLU A 18 2.36 -29.26 -44.84
C GLU A 18 1.58 -28.01 -44.54
N THR A 19 1.04 -27.89 -43.33
CA THR A 19 0.62 -26.63 -42.80
C THR A 19 1.46 -26.19 -41.62
N VAL A 20 2.05 -25.05 -41.84
CA VAL A 20 2.88 -24.22 -41.02
C VAL A 20 2.38 -24.16 -39.57
N ASN A 21 3.27 -24.58 -38.66
CA ASN A 21 3.13 -24.55 -37.22
C ASN A 21 3.31 -23.10 -36.75
N THR A 22 2.23 -22.36 -36.54
CA THR A 22 2.25 -21.08 -35.78
C THR A 22 2.33 -21.42 -34.30
N ASN A 23 3.50 -21.22 -33.74
CA ASN A 23 3.73 -21.21 -32.29
C ASN A 23 2.81 -20.14 -31.66
N GLN A 24 1.69 -20.56 -31.13
CA GLN A 24 1.01 -19.81 -30.08
C GLN A 24 1.79 -20.03 -28.80
N GLU A 25 2.49 -18.99 -28.33
CA GLU A 25 2.95 -18.90 -26.97
C GLU A 25 1.72 -18.94 -26.06
N VAL A 26 1.47 -20.07 -25.46
CA VAL A 26 0.51 -20.22 -24.37
C VAL A 26 1.18 -19.60 -23.15
N SER A 27 0.88 -18.33 -22.87
CA SER A 27 1.16 -17.76 -21.58
C SER A 27 0.47 -18.62 -20.52
N PRO A 28 1.18 -19.10 -19.49
CA PRO A 28 0.53 -19.83 -18.42
C PRO A 28 -0.43 -18.87 -17.71
N SER A 29 -1.73 -19.05 -17.92
CA SER A 29 -2.75 -18.47 -17.08
C SER A 29 -2.59 -19.12 -15.70
N ILE A 30 -2.07 -18.38 -14.74
CA ILE A 30 -2.13 -18.76 -13.34
C ILE A 30 -3.60 -18.65 -12.95
N GLU A 31 -4.32 -19.76 -12.98
CA GLU A 31 -5.61 -19.88 -12.32
C GLU A 31 -5.34 -19.77 -10.81
N ILE A 32 -5.55 -18.58 -10.27
CA ILE A 32 -5.59 -18.41 -8.82
C ILE A 32 -6.88 -19.08 -8.37
N ASP A 33 -6.76 -20.23 -7.72
CA ASP A 33 -7.87 -20.88 -7.04
C ASP A 33 -8.35 -19.94 -5.90
N THR A 34 -9.43 -19.22 -6.15
CA THR A 34 -10.05 -18.32 -5.19
C THR A 34 -11.06 -19.01 -4.28
N THR A 35 -11.08 -20.34 -4.28
CA THR A 35 -11.95 -21.10 -3.39
C THR A 35 -11.33 -21.15 -1.98
N ASP A 36 -11.98 -20.43 -1.06
CA ASP A 36 -11.95 -20.64 0.40
C ASP A 36 -10.72 -20.16 1.19
N TYR A 37 -10.24 -18.94 0.93
CA TYR A 37 -9.50 -18.21 1.96
C TYR A 37 -10.31 -16.99 2.40
N ASP A 38 -11.06 -17.17 3.48
CA ASP A 38 -11.69 -16.08 4.25
C ASP A 38 -10.59 -15.30 5.03
N TYR A 39 -9.48 -14.99 4.32
CA TYR A 39 -8.38 -14.18 4.82
C TYR A 39 -8.62 -12.76 4.32
N GLU A 40 -9.37 -12.00 5.11
CA GLU A 40 -9.43 -10.55 4.92
C GLU A 40 -8.07 -9.96 5.32
N PHE A 41 -7.14 -9.88 4.36
CA PHE A 41 -5.89 -9.18 4.58
C PHE A 41 -6.18 -7.69 4.76
N VAL A 42 -6.05 -7.20 5.98
CA VAL A 42 -6.14 -5.77 6.28
C VAL A 42 -4.72 -5.23 6.41
N PRO A 43 -4.26 -4.38 5.48
CA PRO A 43 -2.94 -3.77 5.59
C PRO A 43 -2.80 -3.01 6.91
N PRO A 44 -1.61 -3.03 7.55
CA PRO A 44 -1.41 -2.30 8.79
C PRO A 44 -1.58 -0.79 8.57
N SER A 45 -2.16 -0.13 9.56
CA SER A 45 -2.32 1.33 9.54
C SER A 45 -0.98 2.07 9.61
N PRO A 46 -0.90 3.36 9.20
CA PRO A 46 0.33 4.15 9.30
C PRO A 46 0.95 4.16 10.70
N ILE A 47 0.13 4.17 11.77
CA ILE A 47 0.66 4.14 13.15
C ILE A 47 1.22 2.77 13.53
N GLN A 48 0.67 1.68 12.99
CA GLN A 48 1.24 0.34 13.19
C GLN A 48 2.59 0.25 12.48
N ILE A 49 2.70 0.76 11.25
CA ILE A 49 3.98 0.88 10.53
C ILE A 49 4.98 1.70 11.34
N ALA A 50 4.60 2.88 11.85
CA ALA A 50 5.45 3.71 12.69
C ALA A 50 5.96 2.95 13.93
N SER A 51 5.10 2.16 14.55
CA SER A 51 5.46 1.33 15.70
C SER A 51 6.48 0.24 15.34
N ILE A 52 6.37 -0.36 14.15
CA ILE A 52 7.32 -1.34 13.62
C ILE A 52 8.68 -0.68 13.35
N LEU A 53 8.70 0.45 12.63
CA LEU A 53 9.92 1.21 12.33
C LEU A 53 10.65 1.62 13.62
N ARG A 54 9.90 2.08 14.63
CA ARG A 54 10.44 2.45 15.95
C ARG A 54 11.03 1.23 16.69
N LYS A 55 10.32 0.11 16.76
CA LYS A 55 10.79 -1.12 17.42
C LYS A 55 12.04 -1.69 16.75
N ALA A 56 12.13 -1.57 15.45
CA ALA A 56 13.28 -1.98 14.65
C ALA A 56 14.48 -1.03 14.82
N ASN A 57 14.27 0.13 15.44
CA ASN A 57 15.29 1.19 15.56
C ASN A 57 15.97 1.48 14.22
N MET A 58 15.15 1.61 13.15
CA MET A 58 15.64 1.81 11.80
C MET A 58 16.30 3.18 11.67
N PRO A 59 17.56 3.25 11.20
CA PRO A 59 18.24 4.52 11.01
C PRO A 59 17.56 5.31 9.89
N TYR A 60 17.62 6.63 10.01
CA TYR A 60 17.17 7.50 8.92
C TYR A 60 18.17 7.49 7.77
N GLU A 61 17.65 7.34 6.57
CA GLU A 61 18.40 7.41 5.31
C GLU A 61 17.82 8.53 4.44
N ASP A 62 18.69 9.50 4.08
CA ASP A 62 18.28 10.63 3.25
C ASP A 62 17.89 10.16 1.84
N GLY A 63 16.77 10.69 1.33
CA GLY A 63 16.30 10.39 -0.02
C GLY A 63 15.48 9.09 -0.15
N LEU A 64 15.24 8.38 0.96
CA LEU A 64 14.42 7.17 0.95
C LEU A 64 12.91 7.50 0.91
N THR A 65 12.52 8.60 1.51
CA THR A 65 11.13 9.06 1.55
C THR A 65 10.67 9.69 0.23
N ASN A 66 9.37 9.64 -0.06
CA ASN A 66 8.80 10.25 -1.27
C ASN A 66 8.88 11.78 -1.20
N PRO A 67 9.55 12.47 -2.16
CA PRO A 67 9.66 13.92 -2.14
C PRO A 67 8.31 14.63 -2.06
N THR A 68 8.20 15.63 -1.18
CA THR A 68 6.94 16.35 -0.91
C THR A 68 6.39 17.07 -2.14
N GLU A 69 7.26 17.45 -3.10
CA GLU A 69 6.91 18.08 -4.37
C GLU A 69 6.07 17.18 -5.27
N ASN A 70 6.20 15.87 -5.13
CA ASN A 70 5.43 14.90 -5.90
C ASN A 70 3.93 14.91 -5.55
N ALA A 71 3.54 15.47 -4.42
CA ALA A 71 2.14 15.52 -3.97
C ALA A 71 1.19 16.21 -4.98
N ASP A 72 1.71 17.09 -5.84
CA ASP A 72 0.91 17.77 -6.87
C ASP A 72 0.80 16.96 -8.18
N ASN A 73 1.61 15.91 -8.34
CA ASN A 73 1.66 15.12 -9.56
C ASN A 73 0.57 14.01 -9.60
N TYR A 74 -0.11 13.74 -8.50
CA TYR A 74 -1.13 12.70 -8.42
C TYR A 74 -2.49 13.24 -8.86
N ALA A 75 -2.93 12.85 -10.07
CA ALA A 75 -4.12 13.40 -10.72
C ALA A 75 -5.41 12.61 -10.42
N SER A 76 -5.36 11.30 -10.20
CA SER A 76 -6.54 10.48 -9.91
C SER A 76 -6.75 10.32 -8.41
N GLN A 77 -8.02 10.20 -7.99
CA GLN A 77 -8.39 9.95 -6.60
C GLN A 77 -7.68 8.72 -6.04
N TYR A 78 -7.60 7.62 -6.81
CA TYR A 78 -6.87 6.42 -6.43
C TYR A 78 -5.39 6.71 -6.11
N LYS A 79 -4.68 7.42 -7.01
CA LYS A 79 -3.28 7.79 -6.78
C LYS A 79 -3.13 8.73 -5.59
N GLN A 80 -4.07 9.65 -5.39
CA GLN A 80 -4.07 10.56 -4.25
C GLN A 80 -4.25 9.79 -2.95
N SER A 81 -5.20 8.85 -2.89
CA SER A 81 -5.46 8.04 -1.71
C SER A 81 -4.27 7.13 -1.36
N LEU A 82 -3.69 6.47 -2.36
CA LEU A 82 -2.51 5.62 -2.16
C LEU A 82 -1.33 6.44 -1.60
N ASN A 83 -1.05 7.59 -2.23
CA ASN A 83 0.08 8.43 -1.81
C ASN A 83 -0.19 9.22 -0.54
N PHE A 84 -1.44 9.44 -0.15
CA PHE A 84 -1.76 9.91 1.20
C PHE A 84 -1.21 8.94 2.25
N GLY A 85 -1.38 7.63 2.05
CA GLY A 85 -0.81 6.60 2.91
C GLY A 85 0.73 6.60 2.90
N VAL A 86 1.35 6.72 1.72
CA VAL A 86 2.81 6.86 1.58
C VAL A 86 3.32 8.03 2.42
N TYR A 87 2.78 9.25 2.26
CA TYR A 87 3.21 10.42 3.02
C TYR A 87 2.92 10.30 4.53
N ALA A 88 1.87 9.60 4.92
CA ALA A 88 1.61 9.32 6.34
C ALA A 88 2.70 8.40 6.94
N CYS A 89 3.18 7.42 6.18
CA CYS A 89 4.30 6.57 6.56
C CYS A 89 5.62 7.36 6.63
N ASP A 90 5.90 8.21 5.64
CA ASP A 90 7.08 9.09 5.62
C ASP A 90 7.12 10.03 6.83
N LEU A 91 5.97 10.63 7.16
CA LEU A 91 5.83 11.44 8.37
C LEU A 91 6.20 10.64 9.61
N ALA A 92 5.68 9.42 9.74
CA ALA A 92 5.95 8.55 10.86
C ALA A 92 7.43 8.15 10.93
N TYR A 93 8.06 7.88 9.79
CA TYR A 93 9.49 7.59 9.68
C TYR A 93 10.37 8.78 10.11
N CYS A 94 10.03 9.99 9.70
CA CYS A 94 10.73 11.21 10.13
C CYS A 94 10.58 11.41 11.65
N VAL A 95 9.37 11.22 12.21
CA VAL A 95 9.13 11.35 13.65
C VAL A 95 9.93 10.32 14.45
N THR A 96 9.91 9.06 14.02
CA THR A 96 10.64 7.99 14.72
C THR A 96 12.16 8.17 14.73
N ASN A 97 12.67 8.94 13.78
CA ASN A 97 14.09 9.28 13.66
C ASN A 97 14.44 10.70 14.16
N ASN A 98 13.55 11.38 14.89
CA ASN A 98 13.73 12.74 15.41
C ASN A 98 14.08 13.80 14.34
N LYS A 99 13.61 13.58 13.10
CA LYS A 99 13.77 14.51 11.98
C LYS A 99 12.67 15.57 11.99
N SER A 100 12.80 16.53 12.90
CA SER A 100 11.73 17.50 13.21
C SER A 100 11.39 18.41 12.02
N THR A 101 12.38 18.85 11.26
CA THR A 101 12.17 19.71 10.08
C THR A 101 11.42 18.96 8.99
N GLU A 102 11.89 17.78 8.66
CA GLU A 102 11.29 16.90 7.66
C GLU A 102 9.87 16.47 8.09
N ALA A 103 9.70 16.13 9.37
CA ALA A 103 8.38 15.79 9.91
C ALA A 103 7.37 16.94 9.78
N ALA A 104 7.80 18.21 9.96
CA ALA A 104 6.94 19.36 9.76
C ALA A 104 6.53 19.53 8.28
N GLU A 105 7.43 19.25 7.34
CA GLU A 105 7.15 19.30 5.90
C GLU A 105 6.19 18.18 5.48
N TYR A 106 6.42 16.95 5.96
CA TYR A 106 5.52 15.82 5.69
C TYR A 106 4.14 16.03 6.33
N LEU A 107 4.03 16.62 7.52
CA LEU A 107 2.73 16.97 8.10
C LEU A 107 1.94 17.94 7.21
N LYS A 108 2.59 18.97 6.66
CA LYS A 108 1.94 19.89 5.70
C LYS A 108 1.48 19.16 4.45
N THR A 109 2.29 18.23 3.96
CA THR A 109 1.98 17.42 2.79
C THR A 109 0.81 16.47 3.06
N VAL A 110 0.80 15.78 4.20
CA VAL A 110 -0.32 14.92 4.63
C VAL A 110 -1.61 15.75 4.76
N LYS A 111 -1.55 16.93 5.40
CA LYS A 111 -2.70 17.84 5.46
C LYS A 111 -3.19 18.27 4.08
N LYS A 112 -2.30 18.62 3.16
CA LYS A 112 -2.64 18.96 1.77
C LYS A 112 -3.31 17.80 1.04
N MET A 113 -2.77 16.59 1.20
CA MET A 113 -3.29 15.38 0.58
C MET A 113 -4.64 14.95 1.19
N SER A 114 -4.84 15.15 2.51
CA SER A 114 -6.10 14.84 3.18
C SER A 114 -7.29 15.58 2.55
N ALA A 115 -7.09 16.83 2.13
CA ALA A 115 -8.12 17.59 1.42
C ALA A 115 -8.49 16.99 0.05
N LYS A 116 -7.53 16.36 -0.63
CA LYS A 116 -7.77 15.73 -1.94
C LYS A 116 -8.52 14.39 -1.82
N VAL A 117 -8.43 13.73 -0.67
CA VAL A 117 -9.03 12.41 -0.42
C VAL A 117 -10.27 12.44 0.48
N GLY A 118 -10.77 13.63 0.81
CA GLY A 118 -12.00 13.78 1.59
C GLY A 118 -11.82 13.71 3.11
N LEU A 119 -10.58 13.77 3.61
CA LEU A 119 -10.24 13.71 5.04
C LEU A 119 -9.91 15.09 5.65
N SER A 120 -10.25 16.20 4.98
CA SER A 120 -9.92 17.55 5.45
C SER A 120 -10.46 17.85 6.83
N ALA A 121 -11.65 17.36 7.17
CA ALA A 121 -12.28 17.62 8.48
C ALA A 121 -11.42 17.13 9.67
N VAL A 122 -10.67 16.05 9.49
CA VAL A 122 -9.73 15.54 10.50
C VAL A 122 -8.53 16.46 10.65
N PHE A 123 -7.95 16.91 9.53
CA PHE A 123 -6.69 17.67 9.50
C PHE A 123 -6.87 19.19 9.58
N ASP A 124 -8.11 19.69 9.50
CA ASP A 124 -8.43 21.10 9.74
C ASP A 124 -8.59 21.43 11.23
N ASN A 125 -8.40 20.45 12.12
CA ASN A 125 -8.35 20.68 13.56
C ASN A 125 -7.05 21.41 13.94
N GLU A 126 -7.12 22.76 13.98
CA GLU A 126 -5.96 23.59 14.30
C GLU A 126 -5.31 23.27 15.65
N SER A 127 -6.10 22.85 16.64
CA SER A 127 -5.57 22.47 17.95
C SER A 127 -4.63 21.27 17.84
N LEU A 128 -4.99 20.29 17.03
CA LEU A 128 -4.22 19.08 16.81
C LEU A 128 -2.91 19.38 16.08
N ILE A 129 -2.98 20.19 15.03
CA ILE A 129 -1.80 20.61 14.27
C ILE A 129 -0.84 21.44 15.14
N LYS A 130 -1.36 22.41 15.91
CA LYS A 130 -0.54 23.19 16.85
C LYS A 130 0.11 22.33 17.93
N ARG A 131 -0.62 21.32 18.45
CA ARG A 131 -0.04 20.36 19.42
C ARG A 131 1.11 19.57 18.77
N PHE A 132 0.97 19.15 17.52
CA PHE A 132 2.05 18.48 16.80
C PHE A 132 3.27 19.39 16.65
N GLU A 133 3.08 20.59 16.12
CA GLU A 133 4.17 21.57 15.91
C GLU A 133 4.91 21.91 17.21
N ASN A 134 4.18 22.08 18.32
CA ASN A 134 4.76 22.39 19.63
C ASN A 134 5.51 21.22 20.27
N ASN A 135 5.27 20.00 19.83
CA ASN A 135 5.85 18.79 20.39
C ASN A 135 6.81 18.08 19.43
N ILE A 136 7.10 18.63 18.26
CA ILE A 136 7.83 17.96 17.18
C ILE A 136 9.22 17.45 17.59
N GLY A 137 9.83 18.04 18.61
CA GLY A 137 11.10 17.56 19.22
C GLY A 137 10.94 16.48 20.29
N ASN A 138 9.70 16.08 20.64
CA ASN A 138 9.42 15.05 21.62
C ASN A 138 8.74 13.86 20.97
N GLN A 139 9.54 12.83 20.65
CA GLN A 139 9.10 11.65 19.92
C GLN A 139 7.87 10.97 20.54
N ASP A 140 7.83 10.80 21.87
CA ASP A 140 6.70 10.12 22.53
C ASP A 140 5.41 10.95 22.45
N SER A 141 5.52 12.27 22.63
CA SER A 141 4.37 13.18 22.48
C SER A 141 3.83 13.19 21.06
N VAL A 142 4.70 13.21 20.05
CA VAL A 142 4.29 13.19 18.64
C VAL A 142 3.71 11.84 18.26
N MET A 143 4.27 10.73 18.74
CA MET A 143 3.69 9.40 18.52
C MET A 143 2.28 9.28 19.12
N SER A 144 2.04 9.84 20.31
CA SER A 144 0.70 9.90 20.90
C SER A 144 -0.27 10.73 20.04
N LEU A 145 0.21 11.84 19.47
CA LEU A 145 -0.60 12.67 18.57
C LEU A 145 -0.92 11.97 17.25
N LEU A 146 0.03 11.23 16.68
CA LEU A 146 -0.24 10.41 15.49
C LEU A 146 -1.30 9.35 15.78
N PHE A 147 -1.29 8.77 16.98
CA PHE A 147 -2.33 7.85 17.41
C PHE A 147 -3.70 8.55 17.52
N ASP A 148 -3.77 9.75 18.14
CA ASP A 148 -5.00 10.55 18.21
C ASP A 148 -5.53 10.86 16.78
N ILE A 149 -4.65 11.23 15.85
CA ILE A 149 -5.00 11.48 14.43
C ILE A 149 -5.55 10.22 13.78
N GLN A 150 -4.92 9.07 14.00
CA GLN A 150 -5.38 7.80 13.46
C GLN A 150 -6.80 7.48 13.95
N MET A 151 -7.05 7.58 15.25
CA MET A 151 -8.38 7.33 15.82
C MET A 151 -9.43 8.25 15.21
N LEU A 152 -9.16 9.56 15.12
CA LEU A 152 -10.08 10.52 14.52
C LEU A 152 -10.33 10.23 13.02
N THR A 153 -9.31 9.73 12.33
CA THR A 153 -9.43 9.34 10.93
C THR A 153 -10.30 8.11 10.78
N ASP A 154 -10.12 7.09 11.62
CA ASP A 154 -10.89 5.85 11.60
C ASP A 154 -12.37 6.13 11.94
N ASP A 155 -12.65 6.94 12.96
CA ASP A 155 -14.01 7.37 13.32
C ASP A 155 -14.65 8.10 12.14
N TYR A 156 -13.93 9.06 11.53
CA TYR A 156 -14.45 9.81 10.38
C TYR A 156 -14.74 8.91 9.17
N ILE A 157 -13.87 7.95 8.87
CA ILE A 157 -14.06 6.98 7.79
C ILE A 157 -15.28 6.11 8.05
N GLN A 158 -15.48 5.66 9.29
CA GLN A 158 -16.63 4.85 9.67
C GLN A 158 -17.93 5.63 9.54
N ASP A 159 -17.97 6.86 10.07
CA ASP A 159 -19.15 7.73 10.06
C ASP A 159 -19.56 8.19 8.66
N ASN A 160 -18.62 8.23 7.72
CA ASN A 160 -18.85 8.70 6.34
C ASN A 160 -18.83 7.56 5.29
N GLU A 161 -18.83 6.31 5.71
CA GLU A 161 -18.85 5.12 4.82
C GLU A 161 -17.67 5.06 3.83
N LEU A 162 -16.49 5.55 4.23
CA LEU A 162 -15.28 5.67 3.40
C LEU A 162 -14.33 4.45 3.54
N ARG A 163 -14.86 3.25 3.82
CA ARG A 163 -14.04 2.05 4.06
C ARG A 163 -13.09 1.72 2.91
N ASP A 164 -13.55 1.83 1.67
CA ASP A 164 -12.71 1.55 0.49
C ASP A 164 -11.50 2.48 0.42
N LEU A 165 -11.67 3.72 0.90
CA LEU A 165 -10.59 4.69 0.99
C LEU A 165 -9.51 4.23 1.99
N SER A 166 -9.92 3.69 3.15
CA SER A 166 -8.98 3.24 4.18
C SER A 166 -8.08 2.11 3.69
N VAL A 167 -8.64 1.15 2.97
CA VAL A 167 -7.86 0.04 2.38
C VAL A 167 -6.79 0.57 1.42
N ILE A 168 -7.13 1.55 0.59
CA ILE A 168 -6.19 2.13 -0.38
C ILE A 168 -5.05 2.86 0.33
N TYR A 169 -5.33 3.74 1.29
CA TYR A 169 -4.26 4.47 1.95
C TYR A 169 -3.45 3.60 2.92
N PHE A 170 -4.06 2.60 3.57
CA PHE A 170 -3.30 1.62 4.36
C PHE A 170 -2.36 0.81 3.48
N THR A 171 -2.80 0.41 2.29
CA THR A 171 -1.93 -0.24 1.30
C THR A 171 -0.74 0.65 0.94
N GLY A 172 -0.97 1.95 0.71
CA GLY A 172 0.11 2.91 0.43
C GLY A 172 1.11 3.01 1.57
N ALA A 173 0.62 3.12 2.81
CA ALA A 173 1.48 3.17 3.99
C ALA A 173 2.27 1.87 4.19
N TRP A 174 1.64 0.73 3.97
CA TRP A 174 2.29 -0.57 4.07
C TRP A 174 3.40 -0.75 3.04
N VAL A 175 3.12 -0.42 1.76
CA VAL A 175 4.13 -0.50 0.69
C VAL A 175 5.32 0.40 0.99
N GLU A 176 5.09 1.63 1.47
CA GLU A 176 6.16 2.55 1.83
C GLU A 176 6.93 2.06 3.06
N GLY A 177 6.25 1.54 4.06
CA GLY A 177 6.90 0.91 5.22
C GLY A 177 7.79 -0.27 4.84
N MET A 178 7.34 -1.09 3.88
CA MET A 178 8.14 -2.19 3.32
C MET A 178 9.33 -1.67 2.51
N ASN A 179 9.16 -0.60 1.73
CA ASN A 179 10.23 0.05 0.99
C ASN A 179 11.32 0.55 1.95
N ILE A 180 10.97 1.31 2.97
CA ILE A 180 11.88 1.81 4.01
C ILE A 180 12.56 0.63 4.72
N GLY A 181 11.79 -0.37 5.14
CA GLY A 181 12.28 -1.52 5.87
C GLY A 181 13.29 -2.35 5.08
N THR A 182 12.99 -2.64 3.82
CA THR A 182 13.87 -3.45 2.96
C THR A 182 15.17 -2.74 2.62
N HIS A 183 15.16 -1.42 2.40
CA HIS A 183 16.39 -0.66 2.18
C HIS A 183 17.29 -0.70 3.41
N THR A 184 16.73 -0.60 4.60
CA THR A 184 17.51 -0.63 5.85
C THR A 184 18.15 -2.00 6.11
N ILE A 185 17.58 -3.10 5.58
CA ILE A 185 18.14 -4.45 5.72
C ILE A 185 19.33 -4.68 4.76
N VAL A 186 19.34 -4.05 3.60
CA VAL A 186 20.42 -4.21 2.62
C VAL A 186 21.72 -3.70 3.23
N GLY A 187 22.54 -4.62 3.73
CA GLY A 187 23.80 -4.33 4.40
C GLY A 187 23.77 -4.41 5.93
N ASN A 188 22.60 -4.65 6.52
CA ASN A 188 22.46 -4.86 7.96
C ASN A 188 22.15 -6.35 8.26
N THR A 189 22.97 -7.00 9.08
CA THR A 189 22.82 -8.41 9.48
C THR A 189 21.90 -8.58 10.70
N ASP A 190 21.17 -7.53 11.12
CA ASP A 190 20.26 -7.64 12.25
C ASP A 190 19.00 -8.45 11.88
N HIS A 191 18.97 -9.69 12.38
CA HIS A 191 17.88 -10.63 12.19
C HIS A 191 16.53 -10.11 12.70
N LYS A 192 16.49 -9.16 13.62
CA LYS A 192 15.24 -8.63 14.20
C LYS A 192 14.40 -7.89 13.18
N ILE A 193 15.04 -7.09 12.31
CA ILE A 193 14.35 -6.34 11.26
C ILE A 193 13.75 -7.31 10.23
N SER A 194 14.51 -8.32 9.82
CA SER A 194 14.04 -9.34 8.88
C SER A 194 12.82 -10.10 9.41
N VAL A 195 12.81 -10.44 10.71
CA VAL A 195 11.67 -11.12 11.36
C VAL A 195 10.45 -10.20 11.38
N LEU A 196 10.61 -8.93 11.82
CA LEU A 196 9.51 -7.97 11.89
C LEU A 196 8.87 -7.71 10.52
N LEU A 197 9.66 -7.68 9.44
CA LEU A 197 9.14 -7.52 8.08
C LEU A 197 8.49 -8.81 7.57
N SER A 198 9.03 -9.99 7.89
CA SER A 198 8.41 -11.25 7.48
C SER A 198 7.05 -11.47 8.13
N GLU A 199 6.85 -10.99 9.37
CA GLU A 199 5.56 -11.02 10.05
C GLU A 199 4.49 -10.13 9.38
N GLN A 200 4.88 -9.18 8.53
CA GLN A 200 3.96 -8.33 7.78
C GLN A 200 3.51 -8.97 6.45
N MET A 201 4.09 -10.10 6.06
CA MET A 201 3.81 -10.81 4.81
C MET A 201 3.01 -12.11 5.01
N THR A 202 2.71 -12.46 6.25
CA THR A 202 1.95 -13.64 6.64
C THR A 202 0.59 -13.29 7.17
#